data_4b72cbc3906218608e9b351c51d2086d
#
_entry.id   4b72cbc3906218608e9b351c51d2086d
#
_cell.length_a   1.000
_cell.length_b   1.000
_cell.length_c   1.000
_cell.angle_alpha   90.00
_cell.angle_beta   90.00
_cell.angle_gamma   90.00
#
_symmetry.space_group_name_H-M   'P 1'
#
loop_
_entity.id
_entity.type
_entity.pdbx_description
1 polymer ?
#
loop_
_entity_poly.entity_id
_entity_poly.type
_entity_poly.pdbx_seq_one_letter_code
_entity_poly.pdbx_strand_id
1 'polypeptide(L)'
;MGKLTHFDKEGRARMVDVGAKTPTRRIAVVSGKVSMKPETLRRIIDKKMEKGDVLGIARVAGIMAAKRTGEIIPLCHPLSIDTVEIDLQTDVKRSEVRIETKVKSTGKTGVEMEALVATAAAALTIYDMCKAVDRGMKISEIMLLKKSGGKSGTYIRKTN
;
A
#
# COMPACT_ATOMS: atom_id res chain seq x y z
N MET A 1 -3.24 -26.57 -4.10
CA MET A 1 -3.43 -25.45 -5.03
C MET A 1 -4.76 -24.80 -4.72
N GLY A 2 -4.80 -23.50 -4.37
CA GLY A 2 -6.05 -22.80 -4.02
C GLY A 2 -6.98 -22.67 -5.23
N LYS A 3 -8.28 -22.82 -4.99
CA LYS A 3 -9.31 -22.67 -6.04
C LYS A 3 -9.33 -21.21 -6.53
N LEU A 4 -9.17 -20.97 -7.84
CA LEU A 4 -9.32 -19.65 -8.43
C LEU A 4 -10.79 -19.24 -8.38
N THR A 5 -11.14 -18.28 -7.51
CA THR A 5 -12.53 -17.89 -7.23
C THR A 5 -13.02 -16.69 -8.05
N HIS A 6 -12.11 -16.03 -8.78
CA HIS A 6 -12.41 -14.85 -9.60
C HIS A 6 -12.80 -15.18 -11.05
N PHE A 7 -13.08 -16.46 -11.35
CA PHE A 7 -13.54 -16.89 -12.66
C PHE A 7 -14.83 -17.70 -12.53
N ASP A 8 -15.75 -17.53 -13.49
CA ASP A 8 -16.93 -18.37 -13.62
C ASP A 8 -16.58 -19.71 -14.32
N LYS A 9 -17.59 -20.53 -14.56
CA LYS A 9 -17.42 -21.84 -15.20
C LYS A 9 -16.94 -21.74 -16.65
N GLU A 10 -17.20 -20.61 -17.30
CA GLU A 10 -16.80 -20.29 -18.68
C GLU A 10 -15.46 -19.55 -18.74
N GLY A 11 -14.76 -19.37 -17.62
CA GLY A 11 -13.44 -18.70 -17.54
C GLY A 11 -13.51 -17.17 -17.59
N ARG A 12 -14.69 -16.57 -17.45
CA ARG A 12 -14.85 -15.11 -17.43
C ARG A 12 -14.57 -14.55 -16.03
N ALA A 13 -13.92 -13.39 -15.99
CA ALA A 13 -13.64 -12.71 -14.73
C ALA A 13 -14.94 -12.29 -14.02
N ARG A 14 -15.02 -12.54 -12.72
CA ARG A 14 -16.13 -12.11 -11.88
C ARG A 14 -15.65 -11.71 -10.49
N MET A 15 -16.35 -10.78 -9.87
CA MET A 15 -16.15 -10.44 -8.48
C MET A 15 -16.69 -11.57 -7.58
N VAL A 16 -15.96 -11.95 -6.54
CA VAL A 16 -16.36 -13.03 -5.62
C VAL A 16 -17.55 -12.59 -4.77
N ASP A 17 -18.58 -13.43 -4.69
CA ASP A 17 -19.69 -13.18 -3.77
C ASP A 17 -19.25 -13.35 -2.32
N VAL A 18 -19.37 -12.30 -1.54
CA VAL A 18 -19.07 -12.27 -0.10
C VAL A 18 -20.33 -12.05 0.75
N GLY A 19 -21.53 -12.07 0.15
CA GLY A 19 -22.80 -11.77 0.80
C GLY A 19 -23.04 -12.60 2.06
N ALA A 20 -22.81 -13.93 1.99
CA ALA A 20 -23.03 -14.87 3.09
C ALA A 20 -21.93 -14.89 4.16
N LYS A 21 -20.84 -14.11 4.00
CA LYS A 21 -19.74 -14.10 4.98
C LYS A 21 -20.09 -13.20 6.18
N THR A 22 -19.77 -13.65 7.38
CA THR A 22 -19.84 -12.83 8.58
C THR A 22 -18.71 -11.78 8.57
N PRO A 23 -18.99 -10.51 8.87
CA PRO A 23 -17.96 -9.49 9.04
C PRO A 23 -16.97 -9.88 10.15
N THR A 24 -15.70 -9.71 9.91
CA THR A 24 -14.63 -9.94 10.89
C THR A 24 -13.61 -8.81 10.82
N ARG A 25 -12.86 -8.60 11.91
CA ARG A 25 -11.75 -7.64 11.91
C ARG A 25 -10.68 -8.09 10.93
N ARG A 26 -10.27 -7.18 10.05
CA ARG A 26 -9.26 -7.39 9.03
C ARG A 26 -8.09 -6.43 9.24
N ILE A 27 -6.88 -6.94 9.12
CA ILE A 27 -5.67 -6.14 9.21
C ILE A 27 -4.75 -6.57 8.08
N ALA A 28 -4.16 -5.61 7.39
CA ALA A 28 -3.05 -5.84 6.47
C ALA A 28 -1.91 -4.88 6.76
N VAL A 29 -0.68 -5.36 6.66
CA VAL A 29 0.56 -4.58 6.77
C VAL A 29 1.38 -4.83 5.51
N VAL A 30 1.78 -3.74 4.87
CA VAL A 30 2.53 -3.73 3.60
C VAL A 30 3.77 -2.87 3.79
N SER A 31 4.90 -3.32 3.26
CA SER A 31 6.10 -2.50 3.14
C SER A 31 6.29 -2.02 1.71
N GLY A 32 7.12 -0.98 1.56
CA GLY A 32 7.65 -0.49 0.30
C GLY A 32 8.86 0.37 0.55
N LYS A 33 9.63 0.68 -0.48
CA LYS A 33 10.75 1.64 -0.37
C LYS A 33 10.98 2.41 -1.66
N VAL A 34 11.54 3.60 -1.49
CA VAL A 34 12.02 4.47 -2.57
C VAL A 34 13.49 4.76 -2.33
N SER A 35 14.37 4.19 -3.14
CA SER A 35 15.81 4.48 -3.10
C SER A 35 16.12 5.68 -4.01
N MET A 36 17.05 6.52 -3.60
CA MET A 36 17.35 7.79 -4.26
C MET A 36 18.81 8.19 -4.03
N LYS A 37 19.25 9.27 -4.67
CA LYS A 37 20.56 9.85 -4.39
C LYS A 37 20.61 10.43 -2.97
N PRO A 38 21.78 10.40 -2.30
CA PRO A 38 21.94 10.97 -0.95
C PRO A 38 21.52 12.43 -0.84
N GLU A 39 21.83 13.24 -1.87
CA GLU A 39 21.46 14.66 -1.92
C GLU A 39 19.94 14.85 -2.02
N THR A 40 19.22 13.95 -2.72
CA THR A 40 17.76 14.00 -2.81
C THR A 40 17.13 13.70 -1.46
N LEU A 41 17.60 12.66 -0.77
CA LEU A 41 17.12 12.32 0.57
C LEU A 41 17.38 13.46 1.57
N ARG A 42 18.56 14.08 1.51
CA ARG A 42 18.89 15.24 2.36
C ARG A 42 17.92 16.40 2.16
N ARG A 43 17.57 16.72 0.88
CA ARG A 43 16.57 17.76 0.60
C ARG A 43 15.18 17.42 1.17
N ILE A 44 14.78 16.15 1.18
CA ILE A 44 13.52 15.72 1.80
C ILE A 44 13.58 15.96 3.31
N ILE A 45 14.67 15.53 3.98
CA ILE A 45 14.87 15.67 5.43
C ILE A 45 14.88 17.15 5.82
N ASP A 46 15.61 17.98 5.07
CA ASP A 46 15.74 19.43 5.31
C ASP A 46 14.48 20.22 4.90
N LYS A 47 13.46 19.58 4.34
CA LYS A 47 12.26 20.22 3.80
C LYS A 47 12.55 21.28 2.73
N LYS A 48 13.60 21.08 1.92
CA LYS A 48 14.06 21.98 0.87
C LYS A 48 13.63 21.60 -0.54
N MET A 49 12.55 20.81 -0.66
CA MET A 49 11.95 20.49 -1.95
C MET A 49 11.00 21.62 -2.36
N GLU A 50 11.05 22.02 -3.63
CA GLU A 50 10.19 23.10 -4.16
C GLU A 50 8.70 22.81 -4.01
N LYS A 51 8.31 21.55 -4.10
CA LYS A 51 6.91 21.09 -3.93
C LYS A 51 6.48 20.96 -2.45
N GLY A 52 7.32 21.32 -1.48
CA GLY A 52 6.99 21.34 -0.06
C GLY A 52 7.25 20.02 0.67
N ASP A 53 6.40 19.68 1.65
CA ASP A 53 6.57 18.51 2.53
C ASP A 53 6.26 17.20 1.79
N VAL A 54 7.31 16.59 1.24
CA VAL A 54 7.22 15.35 0.45
C VAL A 54 6.57 14.21 1.25
N LEU A 55 7.00 14.00 2.50
CA LEU A 55 6.51 12.86 3.28
C LEU A 55 5.07 13.08 3.77
N GLY A 56 4.74 14.30 4.15
CA GLY A 56 3.37 14.66 4.52
C GLY A 56 2.38 14.46 3.37
N ILE A 57 2.72 14.96 2.17
CA ILE A 57 1.88 14.82 0.98
C ILE A 57 1.78 13.35 0.55
N ALA A 58 2.89 12.60 0.58
CA ALA A 58 2.89 11.16 0.27
C ALA A 58 1.98 10.37 1.21
N ARG A 59 1.98 10.69 2.51
CA ARG A 59 1.07 10.06 3.49
C ARG A 59 -0.39 10.31 3.13
N VAL A 60 -0.75 11.56 2.86
CA VAL A 60 -2.12 11.92 2.49
C VAL A 60 -2.54 11.21 1.19
N ALA A 61 -1.68 11.19 0.18
CA ALA A 61 -1.94 10.52 -1.10
C ALA A 61 -2.19 9.01 -0.90
N GLY A 62 -1.39 8.35 -0.07
CA GLY A 62 -1.59 6.94 0.27
C GLY A 62 -2.92 6.68 0.98
N ILE A 63 -3.30 7.53 1.95
CA ILE A 63 -4.59 7.41 2.63
C ILE A 63 -5.76 7.58 1.64
N MET A 64 -5.68 8.55 0.74
CA MET A 64 -6.70 8.77 -0.28
C MET A 64 -6.79 7.60 -1.27
N ALA A 65 -5.65 7.02 -1.66
CA ALA A 65 -5.60 5.88 -2.57
C ALA A 65 -6.21 4.61 -1.92
N ALA A 66 -5.96 4.36 -0.64
CA ALA A 66 -6.61 3.27 0.08
C ALA A 66 -8.14 3.36 0.00
N LYS A 67 -8.70 4.56 0.18
CA LYS A 67 -10.16 4.81 0.13
C LYS A 67 -10.76 4.60 -1.27
N ARG A 68 -9.94 4.61 -2.32
CA ARG A 68 -10.34 4.47 -3.72
C ARG A 68 -9.92 3.15 -4.35
N THR A 69 -9.46 2.19 -3.57
CA THR A 69 -8.95 0.91 -4.08
C THR A 69 -9.95 0.20 -4.97
N GLY A 70 -11.24 0.17 -4.60
CA GLY A 70 -12.29 -0.44 -5.42
C GLY A 70 -12.54 0.24 -6.78
N GLU A 71 -12.14 1.51 -6.94
CA GLU A 71 -12.19 2.24 -8.21
C GLU A 71 -10.96 1.94 -9.10
N ILE A 72 -9.84 1.54 -8.50
CA ILE A 72 -8.56 1.31 -9.18
C ILE A 72 -8.39 -0.17 -9.56
N ILE A 73 -8.80 -1.09 -8.67
CA ILE A 73 -8.61 -2.53 -8.84
C ILE A 73 -9.97 -3.17 -9.19
N PRO A 74 -10.16 -3.64 -10.44
CA PRO A 74 -11.49 -3.95 -11.00
C PRO A 74 -12.32 -4.96 -10.21
N LEU A 75 -11.69 -5.97 -9.61
CA LEU A 75 -12.41 -7.04 -8.90
C LEU A 75 -12.39 -6.89 -7.38
N CYS A 76 -11.91 -5.75 -6.86
CA CYS A 76 -11.97 -5.44 -5.44
C CYS A 76 -13.37 -4.96 -5.05
N HIS A 77 -13.83 -5.41 -3.89
CA HIS A 77 -15.06 -4.88 -3.28
C HIS A 77 -14.81 -3.49 -2.72
N PRO A 78 -15.76 -2.55 -2.85
CA PRO A 78 -15.70 -1.31 -2.09
C PRO A 78 -15.84 -1.64 -0.59
N LEU A 79 -14.93 -1.10 0.22
CA LEU A 79 -14.85 -1.39 1.64
C LEU A 79 -14.96 -0.11 2.48
N SER A 80 -15.64 -0.23 3.63
CA SER A 80 -15.50 0.74 4.70
C SER A 80 -14.19 0.49 5.45
N ILE A 81 -13.29 1.46 5.45
CA ILE A 81 -11.98 1.38 6.10
C ILE A 81 -12.10 2.02 7.48
N ASP A 82 -11.67 1.30 8.53
CA ASP A 82 -11.64 1.83 9.89
C ASP A 82 -10.44 2.75 10.10
N THR A 83 -9.23 2.32 9.69
CA THR A 83 -8.01 3.13 9.77
C THR A 83 -7.03 2.82 8.64
N VAL A 84 -6.27 3.86 8.25
CA VAL A 84 -5.07 3.77 7.41
C VAL A 84 -3.94 4.48 8.14
N GLU A 85 -2.92 3.73 8.52
CA GLU A 85 -1.70 4.23 9.15
C GLU A 85 -0.57 4.09 8.12
N ILE A 86 0.15 5.17 7.80
CA ILE A 86 1.31 5.14 6.89
C ILE A 86 2.49 5.75 7.62
N ASP A 87 3.49 4.95 7.90
CA ASP A 87 4.77 5.37 8.45
C ASP A 87 5.79 5.52 7.32
N LEU A 88 6.52 6.63 7.35
CA LEU A 88 7.52 7.01 6.35
C LEU A 88 8.82 7.33 7.08
N GLN A 89 9.80 6.45 6.96
CA GLN A 89 11.09 6.55 7.64
C GLN A 89 12.21 6.77 6.64
N THR A 90 13.07 7.75 6.90
CA THR A 90 14.28 8.01 6.11
C THR A 90 15.45 7.17 6.62
N ASP A 91 16.11 6.42 5.75
CA ASP A 91 17.35 5.70 6.03
C ASP A 91 18.52 6.39 5.31
N VAL A 92 19.27 7.21 6.04
CA VAL A 92 20.39 7.98 5.48
C VAL A 92 21.52 7.07 4.99
N LYS A 93 21.77 5.94 5.68
CA LYS A 93 22.85 5.02 5.30
C LYS A 93 22.59 4.34 3.97
N ARG A 94 21.32 4.04 3.66
CA ARG A 94 20.90 3.39 2.43
C ARG A 94 20.37 4.35 1.37
N SER A 95 20.26 5.63 1.71
CA SER A 95 19.66 6.65 0.84
C SER A 95 18.27 6.24 0.34
N GLU A 96 17.39 5.87 1.26
CA GLU A 96 16.04 5.43 0.94
C GLU A 96 14.99 5.97 1.92
N VAL A 97 13.77 6.07 1.44
CA VAL A 97 12.56 6.23 2.27
C VAL A 97 11.88 4.87 2.35
N ARG A 98 11.69 4.37 3.56
CA ARG A 98 10.91 3.17 3.86
C ARG A 98 9.48 3.55 4.15
N ILE A 99 8.58 2.74 3.64
CA ILE A 99 7.14 2.94 3.78
C ILE A 99 6.59 1.70 4.47
N GLU A 100 5.85 1.86 5.55
CA GLU A 100 5.02 0.83 6.14
C GLU A 100 3.58 1.32 6.19
N THR A 101 2.68 0.55 5.61
CA THR A 101 1.25 0.85 5.60
C THR A 101 0.49 -0.22 6.34
N LYS A 102 -0.36 0.20 7.28
CA LYS A 102 -1.26 -0.68 8.01
C LYS A 102 -2.70 -0.22 7.81
N VAL A 103 -3.52 -1.12 7.30
CA VAL A 103 -4.95 -0.88 7.09
C VAL A 103 -5.75 -1.80 7.98
N LYS A 104 -6.82 -1.27 8.57
CA LYS A 104 -7.79 -2.02 9.37
C LYS A 104 -9.20 -1.77 8.85
N SER A 105 -10.01 -2.81 8.86
CA SER A 105 -11.44 -2.75 8.53
C SER A 105 -12.19 -3.85 9.25
N THR A 106 -13.47 -3.63 9.51
CA THR A 106 -14.42 -4.65 9.94
C THR A 106 -15.32 -4.99 8.74
N GLY A 107 -15.02 -6.16 8.11
CA GLY A 107 -15.67 -6.48 6.83
C GLY A 107 -15.64 -7.94 6.44
N LYS A 108 -16.27 -8.23 5.28
CA LYS A 108 -16.45 -9.59 4.74
C LYS A 108 -15.26 -10.05 3.90
N THR A 109 -14.35 -9.15 3.54
CA THR A 109 -13.12 -9.45 2.77
C THR A 109 -11.91 -8.79 3.39
N GLY A 110 -10.71 -9.18 2.92
CA GLY A 110 -9.44 -8.62 3.42
C GLY A 110 -9.16 -7.21 2.89
N VAL A 111 -8.17 -6.54 3.47
CA VAL A 111 -7.75 -5.16 3.15
C VAL A 111 -6.32 -5.13 2.59
N GLU A 112 -5.86 -6.25 2.03
CA GLU A 112 -4.51 -6.36 1.48
C GLU A 112 -4.31 -5.39 0.31
N MET A 113 -5.32 -5.26 -0.56
CA MET A 113 -5.23 -4.39 -1.74
C MET A 113 -5.25 -2.92 -1.34
N GLU A 114 -6.04 -2.53 -0.35
CA GLU A 114 -6.06 -1.18 0.21
C GLU A 114 -4.67 -0.78 0.74
N ALA A 115 -4.01 -1.70 1.45
CA ALA A 115 -2.65 -1.45 1.96
C ALA A 115 -1.60 -1.40 0.83
N LEU A 116 -1.68 -2.27 -0.17
CA LEU A 116 -0.77 -2.28 -1.32
C LEU A 116 -0.93 -1.01 -2.17
N VAL A 117 -2.16 -0.61 -2.49
CA VAL A 117 -2.47 0.60 -3.27
C VAL A 117 -2.03 1.86 -2.52
N ALA A 118 -2.25 1.92 -1.20
CA ALA A 118 -1.78 3.02 -0.38
C ALA A 118 -0.25 3.17 -0.40
N THR A 119 0.47 2.06 -0.23
CA THR A 119 1.95 2.05 -0.28
C THR A 119 2.47 2.47 -1.64
N ALA A 120 1.86 1.96 -2.72
CA ALA A 120 2.23 2.32 -4.09
C ALA A 120 2.00 3.81 -4.36
N ALA A 121 0.85 4.35 -3.96
CA ALA A 121 0.53 5.76 -4.15
C ALA A 121 1.46 6.69 -3.36
N ALA A 122 1.81 6.32 -2.12
CA ALA A 122 2.79 7.07 -1.33
C ALA A 122 4.17 7.07 -2.02
N ALA A 123 4.64 5.92 -2.51
CA ALA A 123 5.91 5.80 -3.23
C ALA A 123 5.93 6.61 -4.54
N LEU A 124 4.85 6.53 -5.33
CA LEU A 124 4.69 7.32 -6.56
C LEU A 124 4.66 8.82 -6.28
N THR A 125 4.05 9.23 -5.17
CA THR A 125 4.01 10.64 -4.77
C THR A 125 5.40 11.14 -4.39
N ILE A 126 6.20 10.36 -3.65
CA ILE A 126 7.61 10.69 -3.38
C ILE A 126 8.36 10.87 -4.70
N TYR A 127 8.19 9.94 -5.65
CA TYR A 127 8.81 10.03 -6.96
C TYR A 127 8.40 11.30 -7.71
N ASP A 128 7.10 11.59 -7.80
CA ASP A 128 6.61 12.78 -8.53
C ASP A 128 7.15 14.07 -7.93
N MET A 129 7.19 14.15 -6.60
CA MET A 129 7.66 15.37 -5.94
C MET A 129 9.17 15.60 -6.08
N CYS A 130 9.96 14.53 -6.26
CA CYS A 130 11.42 14.60 -6.32
C CYS A 130 12.01 14.45 -7.73
N LYS A 131 11.23 14.02 -8.74
CA LYS A 131 11.73 13.72 -10.10
C LYS A 131 12.41 14.88 -10.82
N ALA A 132 12.14 16.13 -10.44
CA ALA A 132 12.83 17.28 -11.01
C ALA A 132 14.33 17.28 -10.68
N VAL A 133 14.74 16.74 -9.54
CA VAL A 133 16.13 16.67 -9.07
C VAL A 133 16.74 15.28 -9.18
N ASP A 134 15.93 14.22 -9.16
CA ASP A 134 16.40 12.84 -9.25
C ASP A 134 15.39 11.96 -10.02
N ARG A 135 15.64 11.72 -11.30
CA ARG A 135 14.83 10.81 -12.12
C ARG A 135 15.21 9.34 -11.95
N GLY A 136 16.37 9.06 -11.34
CA GLY A 136 16.90 7.72 -11.15
C GLY A 136 16.34 6.99 -9.92
N MET A 137 15.40 7.58 -9.19
CA MET A 137 14.79 6.94 -8.02
C MET A 137 14.14 5.61 -8.39
N LYS A 138 14.27 4.63 -7.48
CA LYS A 138 13.73 3.30 -7.66
C LYS A 138 12.69 2.99 -6.59
N ILE A 139 11.45 2.72 -7.03
CA ILE A 139 10.39 2.16 -6.19
C ILE A 139 10.55 0.65 -6.18
N SER A 140 10.59 0.03 -5.00
CA SER A 140 10.81 -1.41 -4.88
C SER A 140 10.22 -1.98 -3.58
N GLU A 141 10.22 -3.31 -3.49
CA GLU A 141 9.82 -4.05 -2.30
C GLU A 141 8.42 -3.71 -1.77
N ILE A 142 7.49 -3.38 -2.68
CA ILE A 142 6.08 -3.26 -2.31
C ILE A 142 5.54 -4.69 -2.12
N MET A 143 5.32 -5.07 -0.86
CA MET A 143 4.94 -6.44 -0.54
C MET A 143 4.11 -6.53 0.74
N LEU A 144 3.19 -7.49 0.75
CA LEU A 144 2.43 -7.84 1.94
C LEU A 144 3.37 -8.49 2.98
N LEU A 145 3.44 -7.90 4.17
CA LEU A 145 4.19 -8.44 5.31
C LEU A 145 3.31 -9.31 6.20
N LYS A 146 2.10 -8.84 6.46
CA LYS A 146 1.15 -9.52 7.35
C LYS A 146 -0.28 -9.25 6.91
N LYS A 147 -1.11 -10.27 7.03
CA LYS A 147 -2.55 -10.07 7.05
C LYS A 147 -3.18 -10.94 8.14
N SER A 148 -4.31 -10.51 8.66
CA SER A 148 -5.08 -11.31 9.62
C SER A 148 -6.58 -11.11 9.46
N GLY A 149 -7.34 -12.11 9.94
CA GLY A 149 -8.79 -12.15 9.88
C GLY A 149 -9.35 -13.02 8.75
N GLY A 150 -10.61 -13.44 8.92
CA GLY A 150 -11.34 -14.32 8.00
C GLY A 150 -10.90 -15.77 8.01
N LYS A 151 -11.53 -16.57 7.12
CA LYS A 151 -11.30 -18.03 7.03
C LYS A 151 -9.86 -18.42 6.71
N SER A 152 -9.13 -17.56 5.96
CA SER A 152 -7.74 -17.83 5.58
C SER A 152 -6.73 -17.56 6.70
N GLY A 153 -7.19 -17.15 7.89
CA GLY A 153 -6.36 -16.96 9.06
C GLY A 153 -5.30 -15.87 8.91
N THR A 154 -4.17 -16.05 9.59
CA THR A 154 -3.05 -15.10 9.59
C THR A 154 -1.96 -15.56 8.63
N TYR A 155 -1.48 -14.63 7.83
CA TYR A 155 -0.27 -14.76 7.02
C TYR A 155 0.79 -13.80 7.57
N ILE A 156 2.01 -14.29 7.71
CA ILE A 156 3.19 -13.49 8.03
C ILE A 156 4.27 -13.86 7.01
N ARG A 157 4.81 -12.87 6.31
CA ARG A 157 5.93 -13.07 5.40
C ARG A 157 7.18 -13.49 6.18
N LYS A 158 7.76 -14.62 5.80
CA LYS A 158 9.09 -15.00 6.31
C LYS A 158 10.12 -14.06 5.67
N THR A 159 10.90 -13.37 6.48
CA THR A 159 12.11 -12.68 6.04
C THR A 159 13.19 -13.75 5.83
N ASN A 160 13.66 -13.89 4.60
CA ASN A 160 14.88 -14.66 4.33
C ASN A 160 16.08 -13.86 4.78
#